data_a889732633dac51ac29a52fa523badfb
#
_entry.id   a889732633dac51ac29a52fa523badfb
#
_cell.length_a   1.000
_cell.length_b   1.000
_cell.length_c   1.000
_cell.angle_alpha   90.00
_cell.angle_beta   90.00
_cell.angle_gamma   90.00
#
_symmetry.space_group_name_H-M   'P 1'
#
loop_
_entity.id
_entity.type
_entity.pdbx_description
1 polymer ?
#
loop_
_entity_poly.entity_id
_entity_poly.type
_entity_poly.pdbx_seq_one_letter_code
_entity_poly.pdbx_strand_id
1 'polypeptide(L)'
;MKRKTFASLSHARQRGSLGKPLGLIFLLGVLFVLAATQAHGQGLNGQRFTVRGFGTLAATTQDAEGLEFRRNVGQANGVAAGDVELGTDSLAGLQFDAKLGSRLDALVQGVTRQGADGKWTPEVTQAFVRYTPDESLVMRFGRFGYDIYLLAESRQVGYSYLTVRPSADFYGVVTNDAIDGVDVALTRRMGSGLVRTRLFGGRGSDKTVFADGTVVGGRSRVYGGTLDYLYRGLTARVAFLQVTYQEEAQLRQLADALTGSGVAAAIAIGRELRGAQTSGAVQLGIAYDDGPLQAQILYGRIRSESIAGPSISAWYAQGGYRLGAWTPFVALADSQDRKAIRSTGLPDIPELAPINGAVYGIQKNLRATQHTATIGVRWDLSPRVDLKLQADFTSVHDSSYSFDRRPVASGDVNMTVTTLSADFVF
;
A
#
# COMPACT_ATOMS: atom_id res chain seq x y z
N MET A 1 22.63 -37.29 -36.18
CA MET A 1 23.54 -36.38 -35.46
C MET A 1 23.29 -34.93 -35.87
N LYS A 2 22.52 -34.16 -35.13
CA LYS A 2 22.43 -32.71 -35.25
C LYS A 2 22.27 -32.16 -33.83
N ARG A 3 23.34 -31.53 -33.30
CA ARG A 3 23.36 -30.80 -32.03
C ARG A 3 22.53 -29.53 -32.22
N LYS A 4 21.48 -29.34 -31.41
CA LYS A 4 20.81 -28.05 -31.24
C LYS A 4 21.47 -27.34 -30.07
N THR A 5 22.16 -26.28 -30.39
CA THR A 5 22.73 -25.29 -29.47
C THR A 5 21.61 -24.52 -28.80
N PHE A 6 21.56 -24.55 -27.48
CA PHE A 6 20.69 -23.66 -26.70
C PHE A 6 21.27 -22.24 -26.79
N ALA A 7 20.55 -21.35 -27.44
CA ALA A 7 20.84 -19.94 -27.46
C ALA A 7 20.38 -19.32 -26.12
N SER A 8 21.31 -18.70 -25.42
CA SER A 8 21.04 -17.85 -24.24
C SER A 8 20.22 -16.64 -24.69
N LEU A 9 19.00 -16.55 -24.23
CA LEU A 9 18.17 -15.33 -24.36
C LEU A 9 18.66 -14.29 -23.34
N SER A 10 19.65 -13.48 -23.77
CA SER A 10 19.93 -12.22 -23.13
C SER A 10 18.76 -11.28 -23.43
N HIS A 11 17.92 -11.03 -22.44
CA HIS A 11 16.91 -9.97 -22.51
C HIS A 11 17.65 -8.61 -22.50
N ALA A 12 17.96 -8.11 -23.68
CA ALA A 12 18.36 -6.70 -23.85
C ALA A 12 17.15 -5.84 -23.45
N ARG A 13 17.25 -5.19 -22.28
CA ARG A 13 16.34 -4.13 -21.86
C ARG A 13 16.32 -3.06 -22.94
N GLN A 14 15.23 -2.93 -23.70
CA GLN A 14 14.99 -1.75 -24.53
C GLN A 14 14.95 -0.54 -23.58
N ARG A 15 16.03 0.23 -23.57
CA ARG A 15 16.03 1.59 -23.01
C ARG A 15 15.07 2.42 -23.85
N GLY A 16 13.81 2.49 -23.43
CA GLY A 16 12.81 3.36 -24.02
C GLY A 16 13.27 4.81 -23.86
N SER A 17 13.32 5.54 -24.97
CA SER A 17 13.62 6.97 -24.99
C SER A 17 12.57 7.73 -24.17
N LEU A 18 12.93 8.10 -22.95
CA LEU A 18 12.13 8.78 -21.93
C LEU A 18 11.74 10.24 -22.27
N GLY A 19 12.05 10.73 -23.49
CA GLY A 19 12.01 12.16 -23.80
C GLY A 19 10.66 12.77 -24.19
N LYS A 20 9.64 12.03 -24.58
CA LYS A 20 8.40 12.63 -25.12
C LYS A 20 7.14 12.50 -24.27
N PRO A 21 6.80 11.40 -23.59
CA PRO A 21 5.61 11.37 -22.73
C PRO A 21 5.79 12.11 -21.40
N LEU A 22 7.01 12.18 -20.86
CA LEU A 22 7.29 12.84 -19.58
C LEU A 22 7.12 14.37 -19.62
N GLY A 23 7.57 15.02 -20.70
CA GLY A 23 7.35 16.46 -20.89
C GLY A 23 5.87 16.82 -20.95
N LEU A 24 5.07 15.94 -21.57
CA LEU A 24 3.62 16.14 -21.68
C LEU A 24 2.91 15.92 -20.34
N ILE A 25 3.30 14.92 -19.55
CA ILE A 25 2.73 14.66 -18.22
C ILE A 25 3.11 15.78 -17.25
N PHE A 26 4.37 16.24 -17.29
CA PHE A 26 4.82 17.36 -16.47
C PHE A 26 4.12 18.67 -16.88
N LEU A 27 3.98 18.92 -18.19
CA LEU A 27 3.27 20.10 -18.73
C LEU A 27 1.78 20.04 -18.39
N LEU A 28 1.13 18.86 -18.52
CA LEU A 28 -0.26 18.65 -18.13
C LEU A 28 -0.44 18.78 -16.61
N GLY A 29 0.50 18.30 -15.81
CA GLY A 29 0.51 18.49 -14.36
C GLY A 29 0.62 19.97 -13.98
N VAL A 30 1.55 20.70 -14.57
CA VAL A 30 1.73 22.16 -14.36
C VAL A 30 0.52 22.94 -14.87
N LEU A 31 -0.01 22.61 -16.05
CA LEU A 31 -1.23 23.21 -16.58
C LEU A 31 -2.45 22.89 -15.70
N PHE A 32 -2.51 21.68 -15.12
CA PHE A 32 -3.57 21.28 -14.21
C PHE A 32 -3.49 22.02 -12.87
N VAL A 33 -2.28 22.20 -12.33
CA VAL A 33 -2.03 23.03 -11.13
C VAL A 33 -2.40 24.49 -11.41
N LEU A 34 -2.03 25.05 -12.57
CA LEU A 34 -2.39 26.41 -12.97
C LEU A 34 -3.90 26.55 -13.21
N ALA A 35 -4.57 25.56 -13.78
CA ALA A 35 -6.03 25.55 -13.94
C ALA A 35 -6.75 25.41 -12.60
N ALA A 36 -6.22 24.59 -11.67
CA ALA A 36 -6.76 24.41 -10.33
C ALA A 36 -6.67 25.71 -9.48
N THR A 37 -5.64 26.54 -9.70
CA THR A 37 -5.52 27.85 -9.02
C THR A 37 -6.55 28.88 -9.53
N GLN A 38 -7.08 28.70 -10.74
CA GLN A 38 -8.10 29.58 -11.33
C GLN A 38 -9.54 29.07 -11.13
N ALA A 39 -9.72 27.79 -10.80
CA ALA A 39 -11.02 27.27 -10.40
C ALA A 39 -11.38 27.83 -9.01
N HIS A 40 -11.84 29.05 -8.97
CA HIS A 40 -12.56 29.62 -7.83
C HIS A 40 -13.80 28.75 -7.65
N GLY A 41 -13.73 27.81 -6.75
CA GLY A 41 -14.90 27.09 -6.27
C GLY A 41 -15.83 28.14 -5.67
N GLN A 42 -16.70 28.70 -6.48
CA GLN A 42 -17.86 29.44 -5.98
C GLN A 42 -18.65 28.41 -5.17
N GLY A 43 -18.60 28.53 -3.85
CA GLY A 43 -19.45 27.81 -2.94
C GLY A 43 -20.90 28.13 -3.29
N LEU A 44 -21.46 27.38 -4.22
CA LEU A 44 -22.85 27.44 -4.57
C LEU A 44 -23.61 26.70 -3.47
N ASN A 45 -24.11 27.46 -2.51
CA ASN A 45 -25.15 27.03 -1.58
C ASN A 45 -26.28 26.39 -2.40
N GLY A 46 -26.41 25.05 -2.35
CA GLY A 46 -27.44 24.30 -3.07
C GLY A 46 -26.97 23.37 -4.18
N GLN A 47 -25.67 23.25 -4.46
CA GLN A 47 -25.19 22.30 -5.47
C GLN A 47 -25.42 20.85 -5.03
N ARG A 48 -26.13 20.11 -5.89
CA ARG A 48 -26.33 18.67 -5.73
C ARG A 48 -25.07 17.85 -6.06
N PHE A 49 -24.11 18.45 -6.76
CA PHE A 49 -22.90 17.79 -7.26
C PHE A 49 -21.66 18.60 -6.90
N THR A 50 -20.61 17.92 -6.48
CA THR A 50 -19.30 18.52 -6.20
C THR A 50 -18.22 17.68 -6.87
N VAL A 51 -17.25 18.34 -7.51
CA VAL A 51 -16.05 17.70 -8.07
C VAL A 51 -14.87 18.14 -7.23
N ARG A 52 -14.02 17.19 -6.87
CA ARG A 52 -12.77 17.41 -6.15
C ARG A 52 -11.65 16.65 -6.87
N GLY A 53 -10.45 17.18 -6.78
CA GLY A 53 -9.29 16.49 -7.32
C GLY A 53 -8.12 16.57 -6.38
N PHE A 54 -7.19 15.64 -6.57
CA PHE A 54 -5.93 15.58 -5.84
C PHE A 54 -4.85 14.93 -6.68
N GLY A 55 -3.61 15.17 -6.32
CA GLY A 55 -2.50 14.49 -6.94
C GLY A 55 -1.19 14.73 -6.23
N THR A 56 -0.22 13.90 -6.58
CA THR A 56 1.17 13.97 -6.16
C THR A 56 2.03 13.83 -7.40
N LEU A 57 2.97 14.74 -7.58
CA LEU A 57 4.10 14.61 -8.51
C LEU A 57 5.35 14.40 -7.68
N ALA A 58 6.06 13.30 -7.90
CA ALA A 58 7.24 12.96 -7.11
C ALA A 58 8.40 12.50 -7.99
N ALA A 59 9.61 12.79 -7.53
CA ALA A 59 10.87 12.28 -8.07
C ALA A 59 11.59 11.53 -6.95
N THR A 60 11.81 10.23 -7.14
CA THR A 60 12.41 9.33 -6.16
C THR A 60 13.70 8.73 -6.70
N THR A 61 14.77 8.74 -5.90
CA THR A 61 16.06 8.10 -6.18
C THR A 61 16.54 7.30 -4.97
N GLN A 62 17.45 6.36 -5.17
CA GLN A 62 18.10 5.60 -4.10
C GLN A 62 19.55 5.25 -4.45
N ASP A 63 20.38 4.86 -3.46
CA ASP A 63 21.84 4.70 -3.56
C ASP A 63 22.34 3.24 -3.48
N ALA A 64 21.49 2.26 -3.11
CA ALA A 64 21.94 0.88 -2.89
C ALA A 64 22.01 0.08 -4.19
N GLU A 65 23.20 -0.28 -4.62
CA GLU A 65 23.39 -1.14 -5.79
C GLU A 65 22.77 -2.53 -5.60
N GLY A 66 22.14 -3.02 -6.65
CA GLY A 66 21.49 -4.35 -6.66
C GLY A 66 20.15 -4.41 -5.94
N LEU A 67 19.67 -3.33 -5.33
CA LEU A 67 18.31 -3.20 -4.85
C LEU A 67 17.50 -2.27 -5.77
N GLU A 68 16.19 -2.54 -5.87
CA GLU A 68 15.24 -1.61 -6.49
C GLU A 68 14.15 -1.29 -5.47
N PHE A 69 14.15 -0.05 -4.97
CA PHE A 69 13.13 0.41 -4.01
C PHE A 69 11.74 0.44 -4.64
N ARG A 70 10.73 -0.02 -3.91
CA ARG A 70 9.32 0.12 -4.27
C ARG A 70 8.48 0.51 -3.05
N ARG A 71 7.42 1.26 -3.28
CA ARG A 71 6.53 1.76 -2.24
C ARG A 71 5.73 0.66 -1.52
N ASN A 72 5.36 -0.40 -2.24
CA ASN A 72 4.63 -1.56 -1.73
C ASN A 72 4.83 -2.77 -2.65
N VAL A 73 4.45 -3.95 -2.17
CA VAL A 73 4.62 -5.22 -2.92
C VAL A 73 3.72 -5.34 -4.16
N GLY A 74 2.78 -4.44 -4.38
CA GLY A 74 1.96 -4.38 -5.61
C GLY A 74 2.56 -3.55 -6.73
N GLN A 75 3.69 -2.88 -6.52
CA GLN A 75 4.34 -2.05 -7.53
C GLN A 75 5.26 -2.88 -8.43
N ALA A 76 5.10 -2.78 -9.75
CA ALA A 76 5.85 -3.57 -10.73
C ALA A 76 7.29 -3.11 -10.92
N ASN A 77 7.53 -1.80 -10.90
CA ASN A 77 8.85 -1.21 -11.14
C ASN A 77 9.41 -0.66 -9.83
N GLY A 78 10.65 -1.01 -9.55
CA GLY A 78 11.43 -0.41 -8.46
C GLY A 78 12.31 0.72 -8.97
N VAL A 79 12.81 1.55 -8.05
CA VAL A 79 13.83 2.57 -8.30
C VAL A 79 15.18 1.92 -8.14
N ALA A 80 15.97 1.85 -9.21
CA ALA A 80 17.35 1.32 -9.15
C ALA A 80 18.32 2.39 -8.63
N ALA A 81 19.52 1.95 -8.18
CA ALA A 81 20.55 2.84 -7.66
C ALA A 81 20.96 3.89 -8.70
N GLY A 82 20.91 5.17 -8.30
CA GLY A 82 21.27 6.30 -9.14
C GLY A 82 20.26 6.70 -10.21
N ASP A 83 19.18 5.92 -10.40
CA ASP A 83 18.08 6.31 -11.28
C ASP A 83 17.15 7.29 -10.56
N VAL A 84 16.44 8.11 -11.32
CA VAL A 84 15.38 8.99 -10.85
C VAL A 84 14.05 8.51 -11.46
N GLU A 85 13.15 8.04 -10.61
CA GLU A 85 11.84 7.54 -11.04
C GLU A 85 10.72 8.51 -10.63
N LEU A 86 9.86 8.83 -11.60
CA LEU A 86 8.70 9.71 -11.37
C LEU A 86 7.42 8.92 -11.08
N GLY A 87 7.39 7.63 -11.44
CA GLY A 87 6.19 6.78 -11.33
C GLY A 87 5.96 6.21 -9.93
N THR A 88 6.98 6.13 -9.08
CA THR A 88 6.92 5.43 -7.80
C THR A 88 5.89 6.02 -6.85
N ASP A 89 5.87 7.33 -6.68
CA ASP A 89 5.00 8.02 -5.72
C ASP A 89 4.01 8.97 -6.39
N SER A 90 4.11 9.19 -7.72
CA SER A 90 3.17 10.05 -8.43
C SER A 90 1.82 9.38 -8.65
N LEU A 91 0.77 10.17 -8.51
CA LEU A 91 -0.61 9.76 -8.78
C LEU A 91 -1.51 10.97 -9.06
N ALA A 92 -2.69 10.75 -9.64
CA ALA A 92 -3.73 11.75 -9.75
C ALA A 92 -5.10 11.11 -9.50
N GLY A 93 -6.00 11.84 -8.86
CA GLY A 93 -7.34 11.38 -8.53
C GLY A 93 -8.41 12.44 -8.76
N LEU A 94 -9.61 11.97 -9.12
CA LEU A 94 -10.82 12.76 -9.23
C LEU A 94 -11.93 12.13 -8.41
N GLN A 95 -12.71 12.94 -7.72
CA GLN A 95 -13.85 12.52 -6.93
C GLN A 95 -15.09 13.33 -7.31
N PHE A 96 -16.20 12.65 -7.48
CA PHE A 96 -17.52 13.20 -7.72
C PHE A 96 -18.41 12.84 -6.54
N ASP A 97 -18.96 13.86 -5.89
CA ASP A 97 -19.94 13.71 -4.81
C ASP A 97 -21.32 14.17 -5.31
N ALA A 98 -22.36 13.39 -4.99
CA ALA A 98 -23.74 13.70 -5.35
C ALA A 98 -24.64 13.62 -4.10
N LYS A 99 -25.34 14.71 -3.76
CA LYS A 99 -26.40 14.73 -2.75
C LYS A 99 -27.69 14.23 -3.39
N LEU A 100 -28.15 13.03 -3.03
CA LEU A 100 -29.38 12.42 -3.55
C LEU A 100 -30.61 12.77 -2.71
N GLY A 101 -30.41 13.24 -1.47
CA GLY A 101 -31.43 13.65 -0.53
C GLY A 101 -30.83 14.21 0.76
N SER A 102 -31.66 14.45 1.77
CA SER A 102 -31.21 14.95 3.08
C SER A 102 -30.39 13.95 3.88
N ARG A 103 -30.53 12.64 3.60
CA ARG A 103 -29.90 11.54 4.32
C ARG A 103 -29.14 10.59 3.38
N LEU A 104 -29.13 10.86 2.10
CA LEU A 104 -28.57 9.99 1.09
C LEU A 104 -27.63 10.78 0.19
N ASP A 105 -26.41 10.30 0.05
CA ASP A 105 -25.44 10.80 -0.92
C ASP A 105 -24.67 9.66 -1.59
N ALA A 106 -24.03 9.96 -2.70
CA ALA A 106 -23.20 9.03 -3.45
C ALA A 106 -21.84 9.66 -3.73
N LEU A 107 -20.83 8.81 -3.81
CA LEU A 107 -19.45 9.19 -4.11
C LEU A 107 -18.85 8.24 -5.12
N VAL A 108 -18.15 8.80 -6.13
CA VAL A 108 -17.29 8.03 -7.04
C VAL A 108 -15.92 8.68 -7.09
N GLN A 109 -14.86 7.90 -6.85
CA GLN A 109 -13.47 8.35 -6.92
C GLN A 109 -12.68 7.43 -7.86
N GLY A 110 -11.97 8.03 -8.80
CA GLY A 110 -11.00 7.37 -9.67
C GLY A 110 -9.60 7.87 -9.38
N VAL A 111 -8.61 6.98 -9.40
CA VAL A 111 -7.19 7.28 -9.22
C VAL A 111 -6.40 6.64 -10.34
N THR A 112 -5.46 7.39 -10.92
CA THR A 112 -4.44 6.84 -11.84
C THR A 112 -3.07 6.90 -11.17
N ARG A 113 -2.37 5.78 -11.24
CA ARG A 113 -1.02 5.58 -10.73
C ARG A 113 -0.38 4.40 -11.45
N GLN A 114 0.92 4.21 -11.26
CA GLN A 114 1.60 3.03 -11.81
C GLN A 114 1.12 1.77 -11.09
N GLY A 115 0.56 0.83 -11.86
CA GLY A 115 -0.02 -0.43 -11.38
C GLY A 115 0.96 -1.59 -11.36
N ALA A 116 0.44 -2.79 -11.08
CA ALA A 116 1.20 -4.04 -11.02
C ALA A 116 1.75 -4.50 -12.40
N ASP A 117 1.30 -3.93 -13.48
CA ASP A 117 1.82 -4.14 -14.85
C ASP A 117 2.82 -3.05 -15.28
N GLY A 118 3.17 -2.13 -14.39
CA GLY A 118 4.05 -1.00 -14.66
C GLY A 118 3.43 0.12 -15.50
N LYS A 119 2.15 0.02 -15.83
CA LYS A 119 1.42 1.02 -16.62
C LYS A 119 0.60 1.96 -15.74
N TRP A 120 0.34 3.14 -16.26
CA TRP A 120 -0.59 4.09 -15.67
C TRP A 120 -2.01 3.72 -16.08
N THR A 121 -2.77 3.17 -15.15
CA THR A 121 -4.13 2.72 -15.43
C THR A 121 -5.09 3.38 -14.43
N PRO A 122 -6.15 4.05 -14.90
CA PRO A 122 -7.19 4.58 -14.02
C PRO A 122 -7.94 3.43 -13.34
N GLU A 123 -8.11 3.53 -12.03
CA GLU A 123 -8.87 2.58 -11.20
C GLU A 123 -9.94 3.31 -10.41
N VAL A 124 -11.14 2.74 -10.33
CA VAL A 124 -12.18 3.22 -9.42
C VAL A 124 -11.85 2.71 -8.02
N THR A 125 -11.37 3.61 -7.15
CA THR A 125 -10.97 3.28 -5.78
C THR A 125 -12.12 3.38 -4.79
N GLN A 126 -13.11 4.25 -5.08
CA GLN A 126 -14.34 4.35 -4.29
C GLN A 126 -15.55 4.55 -5.22
N ALA A 127 -16.65 3.87 -4.94
CA ALA A 127 -17.95 4.04 -5.61
C ALA A 127 -19.04 3.50 -4.69
N PHE A 128 -19.67 4.36 -3.91
CA PHE A 128 -20.65 3.93 -2.92
C PHE A 128 -21.79 4.93 -2.77
N VAL A 129 -22.89 4.42 -2.24
CA VAL A 129 -24.00 5.21 -1.69
C VAL A 129 -23.85 5.24 -0.16
N ARG A 130 -24.00 6.41 0.43
CA ARG A 130 -23.95 6.62 1.87
C ARG A 130 -25.32 7.07 2.37
N TYR A 131 -25.81 6.35 3.38
CA TYR A 131 -27.05 6.65 4.09
C TYR A 131 -26.75 7.07 5.52
N THR A 132 -27.22 8.27 5.90
CA THR A 132 -27.00 8.88 7.22
C THR A 132 -28.37 9.20 7.81
N PRO A 133 -29.05 8.24 8.48
CA PRO A 133 -30.39 8.45 9.03
C PRO A 133 -30.41 9.49 10.14
N ASP A 134 -29.32 9.58 10.91
CA ASP A 134 -29.10 10.55 11.98
C ASP A 134 -27.58 10.86 12.11
N GLU A 135 -27.22 11.81 12.97
CA GLU A 135 -25.83 12.25 13.17
C GLU A 135 -24.90 11.15 13.73
N SER A 136 -25.45 10.09 14.26
CA SER A 136 -24.67 9.03 14.92
C SER A 136 -24.41 7.82 14.05
N LEU A 137 -25.25 7.55 13.05
CA LEU A 137 -25.20 6.35 12.23
C LEU A 137 -24.89 6.69 10.78
N VAL A 138 -23.86 6.04 10.24
CA VAL A 138 -23.48 6.13 8.83
C VAL A 138 -23.41 4.72 8.26
N MET A 139 -24.02 4.48 7.13
CA MET A 139 -23.98 3.21 6.40
C MET A 139 -23.51 3.46 4.98
N ARG A 140 -22.58 2.63 4.46
CA ARG A 140 -22.11 2.70 3.07
C ARG A 140 -22.33 1.37 2.36
N PHE A 141 -22.70 1.44 1.09
CA PHE A 141 -22.96 0.30 0.23
C PHE A 141 -22.24 0.53 -1.12
N GLY A 142 -21.37 -0.38 -1.52
CA GLY A 142 -20.59 -0.27 -2.75
C GLY A 142 -19.10 -0.47 -2.51
N ARG A 143 -18.27 0.21 -3.29
CA ARG A 143 -16.82 0.15 -3.18
C ARG A 143 -16.29 1.25 -2.27
N PHE A 144 -15.55 0.88 -1.22
CA PHE A 144 -14.94 1.83 -0.29
C PHE A 144 -13.63 1.29 0.26
N GLY A 145 -12.72 2.21 0.66
CA GLY A 145 -11.52 1.87 1.40
C GLY A 145 -11.87 1.29 2.77
N TYR A 146 -11.29 0.15 3.14
CA TYR A 146 -11.50 -0.40 4.46
C TYR A 146 -10.59 0.29 5.49
N ASP A 147 -11.23 0.80 6.53
CA ASP A 147 -10.65 1.74 7.50
C ASP A 147 -9.97 0.98 8.67
N ILE A 148 -8.94 0.20 8.34
CA ILE A 148 -8.14 -0.48 9.37
C ILE A 148 -7.00 0.38 9.92
N TYR A 149 -6.46 1.28 9.11
CA TYR A 149 -5.36 2.17 9.49
C TYR A 149 -5.87 3.59 9.77
N LEU A 150 -5.13 4.38 10.55
CA LEU A 150 -5.51 5.76 10.89
C LEU A 150 -5.72 6.67 9.67
N LEU A 151 -5.03 6.39 8.56
CA LEU A 151 -5.10 7.19 7.33
C LEU A 151 -5.73 6.43 6.14
N ALA A 152 -6.44 5.33 6.38
CA ALA A 152 -6.87 4.42 5.32
C ALA A 152 -7.73 5.10 4.25
N GLU A 153 -8.66 5.98 4.61
CA GLU A 153 -9.57 6.65 3.67
C GLU A 153 -8.88 7.76 2.85
N SER A 154 -7.85 8.41 3.39
CA SER A 154 -7.06 9.45 2.72
C SER A 154 -5.73 8.96 2.16
N ARG A 155 -5.46 7.66 2.20
CA ARG A 155 -4.18 7.05 1.79
C ARG A 155 -3.72 7.41 0.38
N GLN A 156 -4.63 7.77 -0.50
CA GLN A 156 -4.34 8.19 -1.86
C GLN A 156 -4.10 9.70 -2.00
N VAL A 157 -4.37 10.49 -0.96
CA VAL A 157 -4.27 11.95 -0.98
C VAL A 157 -2.95 12.36 -0.32
N GLY A 158 -1.89 12.56 -1.09
CA GLY A 158 -0.56 12.92 -0.59
C GLY A 158 -0.58 14.15 0.32
N TYR A 159 -1.36 15.17 -0.04
CA TYR A 159 -1.54 16.39 0.75
C TYR A 159 -1.98 16.12 2.22
N SER A 160 -2.65 14.98 2.49
CA SER A 160 -3.10 14.62 3.84
C SER A 160 -2.01 14.05 4.73
N TYR A 161 -0.82 13.76 4.19
CA TYR A 161 0.31 13.19 4.93
C TYR A 161 1.33 14.24 5.31
N LEU A 162 2.04 13.98 6.39
CA LEU A 162 3.25 14.69 6.75
C LEU A 162 4.44 14.22 5.89
N THR A 163 4.55 12.91 5.70
CA THR A 163 5.56 12.25 4.85
C THR A 163 5.16 12.28 3.37
N VAL A 164 6.08 11.98 2.46
CA VAL A 164 5.79 11.84 1.01
C VAL A 164 4.84 10.66 0.74
N ARG A 165 5.04 9.55 1.45
CA ARG A 165 4.27 8.30 1.34
C ARG A 165 4.00 7.70 2.72
N PRO A 166 2.96 6.86 2.87
CA PRO A 166 2.85 5.98 4.03
C PRO A 166 4.10 5.09 4.15
N SER A 167 4.60 4.85 5.38
CA SER A 167 5.79 4.03 5.61
C SER A 167 5.68 2.67 4.92
N ALA A 168 6.68 2.30 4.09
CA ALA A 168 6.72 1.00 3.42
C ALA A 168 6.80 -0.14 4.44
N ASP A 169 7.52 0.04 5.55
CA ASP A 169 7.66 -0.97 6.62
C ASP A 169 6.31 -1.34 7.24
N PHE A 170 5.42 -0.37 7.39
CA PHE A 170 4.13 -0.59 8.04
C PHE A 170 3.01 -0.93 7.04
N TYR A 171 2.99 -0.26 5.88
CA TYR A 171 1.91 -0.35 4.90
C TYR A 171 2.27 -1.15 3.64
N GLY A 172 3.54 -1.47 3.40
CA GLY A 172 4.04 -2.02 2.15
C GLY A 172 3.46 -3.38 1.76
N VAL A 173 2.98 -4.18 2.72
CA VAL A 173 2.32 -5.47 2.48
C VAL A 173 0.87 -5.31 2.03
N VAL A 174 0.26 -4.13 2.22
CA VAL A 174 -1.16 -3.89 1.93
C VAL A 174 -1.31 -3.36 0.51
N THR A 175 -1.71 -4.23 -0.40
CA THR A 175 -1.91 -3.93 -1.82
C THR A 175 -3.36 -3.62 -2.18
N ASN A 176 -4.31 -4.08 -1.36
CA ASN A 176 -5.73 -3.83 -1.58
C ASN A 176 -6.13 -2.44 -1.05
N ASP A 177 -6.70 -1.62 -1.91
CA ASP A 177 -7.13 -0.27 -1.58
C ASP A 177 -8.62 -0.18 -1.22
N ALA A 178 -9.44 -1.14 -1.65
CA ALA A 178 -10.88 -1.10 -1.50
C ALA A 178 -11.53 -2.48 -1.46
N ILE A 179 -12.74 -2.52 -0.89
CA ILE A 179 -13.64 -3.67 -0.95
C ILE A 179 -14.99 -3.26 -1.51
N ASP A 180 -15.65 -4.18 -2.21
CA ASP A 180 -17.04 -4.08 -2.64
C ASP A 180 -17.92 -4.73 -1.56
N GLY A 181 -18.70 -3.93 -0.83
CA GLY A 181 -19.41 -4.45 0.32
C GLY A 181 -20.28 -3.45 1.07
N VAL A 182 -20.33 -3.63 2.37
CA VAL A 182 -21.13 -2.83 3.30
C VAL A 182 -20.25 -2.42 4.48
N ASP A 183 -20.44 -1.18 4.94
CA ASP A 183 -19.86 -0.71 6.18
C ASP A 183 -20.91 0.06 7.01
N VAL A 184 -20.80 -0.04 8.33
CA VAL A 184 -21.67 0.63 9.28
C VAL A 184 -20.80 1.27 10.36
N ALA A 185 -20.94 2.58 10.54
CA ALA A 185 -20.25 3.34 11.58
C ALA A 185 -21.26 3.97 12.54
N LEU A 186 -21.03 3.75 13.83
CA LEU A 186 -21.81 4.33 14.93
C LEU A 186 -20.90 5.25 15.75
N THR A 187 -21.31 6.50 15.96
CA THR A 187 -20.59 7.46 16.80
C THR A 187 -21.46 7.83 18.01
N ARG A 188 -20.88 7.78 19.20
CA ARG A 188 -21.54 8.13 20.46
C ARG A 188 -20.62 8.99 21.33
N ARG A 189 -21.20 9.91 22.08
CA ARG A 189 -20.48 10.67 23.09
C ARG A 189 -20.16 9.77 24.29
N MET A 190 -18.91 9.82 24.75
CA MET A 190 -18.44 9.13 25.94
C MET A 190 -17.55 10.06 26.76
N GLY A 191 -18.06 10.55 27.88
CA GLY A 191 -17.43 11.61 28.66
C GLY A 191 -17.27 12.89 27.82
N SER A 192 -16.06 13.43 27.77
CA SER A 192 -15.69 14.61 26.97
C SER A 192 -15.33 14.30 25.52
N GLY A 193 -15.20 13.02 25.15
CA GLY A 193 -14.82 12.57 23.82
C GLY A 193 -15.95 11.90 23.05
N LEU A 194 -15.61 11.37 21.87
CA LEU A 194 -16.49 10.58 21.02
C LEU A 194 -15.88 9.18 20.86
N VAL A 195 -16.73 8.16 20.96
CA VAL A 195 -16.38 6.80 20.56
C VAL A 195 -17.05 6.54 19.22
N ARG A 196 -16.25 6.10 18.23
CA ARG A 196 -16.73 5.64 16.93
C ARG A 196 -16.42 4.16 16.78
N THR A 197 -17.45 3.37 16.55
CA THR A 197 -17.32 1.95 16.19
C THR A 197 -17.68 1.80 14.73
N ARG A 198 -16.87 1.10 13.94
CA ARG A 198 -17.15 0.76 12.55
C ARG A 198 -17.01 -0.73 12.34
N LEU A 199 -17.95 -1.34 11.63
CA LEU A 199 -17.88 -2.72 11.17
C LEU A 199 -18.03 -2.73 9.65
N PHE A 200 -17.28 -3.56 8.97
CA PHE A 200 -17.33 -3.67 7.51
C PHE A 200 -17.12 -5.09 7.04
N GLY A 201 -17.66 -5.39 5.86
CA GLY A 201 -17.45 -6.66 5.18
C GLY A 201 -17.71 -6.56 3.69
N GLY A 202 -16.98 -7.36 2.91
CA GLY A 202 -17.10 -7.33 1.46
C GLY A 202 -16.15 -8.27 0.75
N ARG A 203 -15.95 -8.00 -0.54
CA ARG A 203 -15.03 -8.71 -1.42
C ARG A 203 -13.95 -7.75 -1.89
N GLY A 204 -12.70 -8.19 -1.82
CA GLY A 204 -11.54 -7.46 -2.32
C GLY A 204 -10.84 -8.23 -3.43
N SER A 205 -9.95 -7.54 -4.10
CA SER A 205 -8.94 -8.17 -4.94
C SER A 205 -7.64 -7.42 -4.77
N ASP A 206 -6.54 -8.13 -4.72
CA ASP A 206 -5.20 -7.59 -4.59
C ASP A 206 -4.26 -8.18 -5.63
N LYS A 207 -3.14 -7.53 -5.83
CA LYS A 207 -2.06 -7.99 -6.70
C LYS A 207 -0.74 -7.76 -5.99
N THR A 208 0.10 -8.78 -5.99
CA THR A 208 1.48 -8.73 -5.51
C THR A 208 2.41 -9.02 -6.68
N VAL A 209 3.46 -8.25 -6.82
CA VAL A 209 4.48 -8.45 -7.85
C VAL A 209 5.71 -9.08 -7.22
N PHE A 210 6.09 -10.25 -7.70
CA PHE A 210 7.27 -10.97 -7.24
C PHE A 210 8.55 -10.44 -7.91
N ALA A 211 9.70 -10.77 -7.33
CA ALA A 211 10.99 -10.29 -7.82
C ALA A 211 11.31 -10.73 -9.26
N ASP A 212 10.76 -11.84 -9.74
CA ASP A 212 10.89 -12.31 -11.11
C ASP A 212 9.91 -11.63 -12.10
N GLY A 213 9.07 -10.69 -11.62
CA GLY A 213 8.04 -10.01 -12.39
C GLY A 213 6.71 -10.75 -12.46
N THR A 214 6.59 -11.92 -11.83
CA THR A 214 5.33 -12.65 -11.74
C THR A 214 4.31 -11.85 -10.93
N VAL A 215 3.12 -11.62 -11.49
CA VAL A 215 2.00 -10.98 -10.82
C VAL A 215 1.09 -12.06 -10.26
N VAL A 216 1.00 -12.12 -8.94
CA VAL A 216 0.06 -12.98 -8.22
C VAL A 216 -1.08 -12.10 -7.70
N GLY A 217 -2.30 -12.48 -7.96
CA GLY A 217 -3.46 -11.73 -7.51
C GLY A 217 -4.63 -12.64 -7.23
N GLY A 218 -5.40 -12.31 -6.20
CA GLY A 218 -6.51 -13.13 -5.76
C GLY A 218 -7.76 -12.33 -5.43
N ARG A 219 -8.91 -13.01 -5.49
CA ARG A 219 -10.14 -12.51 -4.89
C ARG A 219 -10.18 -12.92 -3.43
N SER A 220 -10.60 -11.98 -2.60
CA SER A 220 -10.69 -12.22 -1.16
C SER A 220 -12.06 -11.85 -0.61
N ARG A 221 -12.42 -12.47 0.52
CA ARG A 221 -13.48 -12.00 1.41
C ARG A 221 -12.79 -11.28 2.57
N VAL A 222 -13.29 -10.11 2.88
CA VAL A 222 -12.73 -9.23 3.89
C VAL A 222 -13.81 -8.85 4.87
N TYR A 223 -13.54 -8.97 6.15
CA TYR A 223 -14.36 -8.38 7.19
C TYR A 223 -13.51 -7.89 8.35
N GLY A 224 -13.99 -6.87 9.02
CA GLY A 224 -13.24 -6.25 10.09
C GLY A 224 -14.01 -5.15 10.80
N GLY A 225 -13.32 -4.47 11.67
CA GLY A 225 -13.90 -3.35 12.39
C GLY A 225 -12.87 -2.53 13.11
N THR A 226 -13.29 -1.32 13.49
CA THR A 226 -12.48 -0.36 14.26
C THR A 226 -13.26 0.17 15.44
N LEU A 227 -12.52 0.51 16.49
CA LEU A 227 -13.01 1.25 17.64
C LEU A 227 -12.07 2.46 17.83
N ASP A 228 -12.61 3.66 17.67
CA ASP A 228 -11.90 4.91 17.82
C ASP A 228 -12.39 5.67 19.06
N TYR A 229 -11.47 6.23 19.81
CA TYR A 229 -11.75 7.28 20.77
C TYR A 229 -11.16 8.61 20.26
N LEU A 230 -12.00 9.63 20.12
CA LEU A 230 -11.63 10.94 19.60
C LEU A 230 -11.84 11.99 20.70
N TYR A 231 -10.78 12.72 21.04
CA TYR A 231 -10.86 13.79 22.01
C TYR A 231 -9.90 14.92 21.63
N ARG A 232 -10.45 16.10 21.26
CA ARG A 232 -9.66 17.23 20.72
C ARG A 232 -8.77 16.72 19.58
N GLY A 233 -7.49 17.04 19.57
CA GLY A 233 -6.56 16.55 18.56
C GLY A 233 -6.15 15.06 18.67
N LEU A 234 -6.57 14.36 19.73
CA LEU A 234 -6.20 12.97 19.97
C LEU A 234 -7.16 11.99 19.30
N THR A 235 -6.62 11.00 18.61
CA THR A 235 -7.33 9.81 18.13
C THR A 235 -6.60 8.56 18.63
N ALA A 236 -7.30 7.68 19.36
CA ALA A 236 -6.83 6.35 19.70
C ALA A 236 -7.66 5.32 18.97
N ARG A 237 -7.03 4.33 18.33
CA ARG A 237 -7.69 3.30 17.49
C ARG A 237 -7.25 1.90 17.86
N VAL A 238 -8.22 0.99 17.90
CA VAL A 238 -8.02 -0.45 17.81
C VAL A 238 -8.76 -0.94 16.58
N ALA A 239 -8.10 -1.75 15.75
CA ALA A 239 -8.70 -2.33 14.56
C ALA A 239 -8.40 -3.82 14.45
N PHE A 240 -9.32 -4.57 13.84
CA PHE A 240 -9.13 -5.96 13.46
C PHE A 240 -9.59 -6.18 12.03
N LEU A 241 -8.93 -7.12 11.36
CA LEU A 241 -9.23 -7.51 9.98
C LEU A 241 -9.05 -9.01 9.83
N GLN A 242 -9.91 -9.64 9.07
CA GLN A 242 -9.71 -10.98 8.54
C GLN A 242 -9.89 -10.96 7.03
N VAL A 243 -8.93 -11.54 6.33
CA VAL A 243 -8.91 -11.69 4.88
C VAL A 243 -8.83 -13.18 4.57
N THR A 244 -9.76 -13.68 3.74
CA THR A 244 -9.77 -15.06 3.27
C THR A 244 -9.68 -15.03 1.75
N TYR A 245 -8.53 -15.44 1.21
CA TYR A 245 -8.29 -15.56 -0.23
C TYR A 245 -8.94 -16.82 -0.79
N GLN A 246 -9.46 -16.73 -1.99
CA GLN A 246 -9.95 -17.90 -2.72
C GLN A 246 -8.77 -18.78 -3.15
N GLU A 247 -8.99 -20.07 -3.25
CA GLU A 247 -7.98 -21.00 -3.71
C GLU A 247 -7.58 -20.70 -5.17
N GLU A 248 -6.28 -20.53 -5.40
CA GLU A 248 -5.72 -20.32 -6.72
C GLU A 248 -5.32 -21.63 -7.38
N ALA A 249 -5.58 -21.77 -8.69
CA ALA A 249 -5.29 -23.00 -9.42
C ALA A 249 -3.80 -23.39 -9.40
N GLN A 250 -2.90 -22.40 -9.41
CA GLN A 250 -1.45 -22.62 -9.34
C GLN A 250 -1.03 -23.16 -7.98
N LEU A 251 -1.58 -22.62 -6.88
CA LEU A 251 -1.32 -23.12 -5.53
C LEU A 251 -1.86 -24.53 -5.35
N ARG A 252 -3.00 -24.85 -5.96
CA ARG A 252 -3.57 -26.21 -5.94
C ARG A 252 -2.68 -27.21 -6.63
N GLN A 253 -2.15 -26.90 -7.82
CA GLN A 253 -1.22 -27.78 -8.54
C GLN A 253 0.06 -28.04 -7.74
N LEU A 254 0.63 -27.01 -7.12
CA LEU A 254 1.78 -27.15 -6.24
C LEU A 254 1.44 -28.00 -5.01
N ALA A 255 0.28 -27.78 -4.40
CA ALA A 255 -0.21 -28.55 -3.27
C ALA A 255 -0.38 -30.04 -3.60
N ASP A 256 -0.90 -30.36 -4.80
CA ASP A 256 -1.05 -31.74 -5.29
C ASP A 256 0.30 -32.42 -5.48
N ALA A 257 1.27 -31.74 -6.11
CA ALA A 257 2.62 -32.24 -6.28
C ALA A 257 3.30 -32.53 -4.91
N LEU A 258 3.20 -31.60 -3.96
CA LEU A 258 3.77 -31.76 -2.63
C LEU A 258 3.11 -32.89 -1.83
N THR A 259 1.78 -33.01 -1.87
CA THR A 259 1.06 -34.07 -1.14
C THR A 259 1.28 -35.46 -1.74
N GLY A 260 1.54 -35.54 -3.05
CA GLY A 260 1.89 -36.81 -3.73
C GLY A 260 3.34 -37.25 -3.58
N SER A 261 4.19 -36.43 -2.96
CA SER A 261 5.66 -36.68 -2.90
C SER A 261 6.09 -37.82 -1.96
N GLY A 262 5.27 -38.23 -1.01
CA GLY A 262 5.60 -39.16 0.05
C GLY A 262 6.48 -38.59 1.18
N VAL A 263 6.95 -37.33 1.07
CA VAL A 263 7.81 -36.67 2.07
C VAL A 263 6.96 -35.92 3.09
N ALA A 264 7.08 -36.23 4.37
CA ALA A 264 6.20 -35.67 5.41
C ALA A 264 6.20 -34.16 5.48
N ALA A 265 7.35 -33.47 5.33
CA ALA A 265 7.45 -32.03 5.34
C ALA A 265 6.75 -31.41 4.11
N ALA A 266 6.94 -31.97 2.91
CA ALA A 266 6.28 -31.54 1.69
C ALA A 266 4.75 -31.74 1.78
N ILE A 267 4.30 -32.89 2.30
CA ILE A 267 2.87 -33.17 2.51
C ILE A 267 2.25 -32.15 3.46
N ALA A 268 2.94 -31.78 4.54
CA ALA A 268 2.44 -30.76 5.48
C ALA A 268 2.28 -29.40 4.80
N ILE A 269 3.26 -28.95 4.01
CA ILE A 269 3.19 -27.71 3.22
C ILE A 269 2.07 -27.80 2.18
N GLY A 270 1.96 -28.91 1.46
CA GLY A 270 0.92 -29.12 0.46
C GLY A 270 -0.49 -29.04 1.05
N ARG A 271 -0.71 -29.56 2.25
CA ARG A 271 -2.00 -29.42 2.96
C ARG A 271 -2.32 -28.00 3.34
N GLU A 272 -1.32 -27.19 3.77
CA GLU A 272 -1.50 -25.78 4.07
C GLU A 272 -1.82 -24.94 2.84
N LEU A 273 -1.32 -25.32 1.66
CA LEU A 273 -1.59 -24.63 0.39
C LEU A 273 -2.96 -24.97 -0.21
N ARG A 274 -3.59 -26.06 0.23
CA ARG A 274 -4.94 -26.42 -0.23
C ARG A 274 -6.01 -25.58 0.44
N GLY A 275 -7.00 -25.20 -0.34
CA GLY A 275 -8.17 -24.48 0.13
C GLY A 275 -7.94 -22.97 0.27
N ALA A 276 -8.89 -22.34 0.96
CA ALA A 276 -8.88 -20.89 1.17
C ALA A 276 -7.82 -20.49 2.19
N GLN A 277 -7.01 -19.49 1.83
CA GLN A 277 -5.94 -18.98 2.68
C GLN A 277 -6.45 -17.84 3.55
N THR A 278 -6.40 -18.00 4.87
CA THR A 278 -6.90 -16.98 5.81
C THR A 278 -5.74 -16.29 6.53
N SER A 279 -5.82 -14.97 6.59
CA SER A 279 -4.92 -14.11 7.35
C SER A 279 -5.73 -13.20 8.26
N GLY A 280 -5.32 -13.07 9.53
CA GLY A 280 -5.86 -12.12 10.48
C GLY A 280 -4.89 -10.97 10.73
N ALA A 281 -5.42 -9.77 10.99
CA ALA A 281 -4.62 -8.62 11.38
C ALA A 281 -5.24 -7.88 12.55
N VAL A 282 -4.40 -7.34 13.42
CA VAL A 282 -4.77 -6.42 14.50
C VAL A 282 -3.88 -5.20 14.40
N GLN A 283 -4.46 -4.03 14.60
CA GLN A 283 -3.73 -2.76 14.62
C GLN A 283 -4.12 -1.94 15.84
N LEU A 284 -3.13 -1.32 16.45
CA LEU A 284 -3.28 -0.31 17.49
C LEU A 284 -2.67 1.00 16.99
N GLY A 285 -3.30 2.13 17.27
CA GLY A 285 -2.80 3.42 16.84
C GLY A 285 -3.22 4.55 17.76
N ILE A 286 -2.30 5.50 17.91
CA ILE A 286 -2.55 6.78 18.58
C ILE A 286 -2.04 7.86 17.64
N ALA A 287 -2.85 8.87 17.39
CA ALA A 287 -2.45 10.08 16.65
C ALA A 287 -2.87 11.33 17.43
N TYR A 288 -2.04 12.34 17.33
CA TYR A 288 -2.29 13.66 17.89
C TYR A 288 -2.00 14.71 16.82
N ASP A 289 -2.97 15.60 16.61
CA ASP A 289 -2.86 16.71 15.67
C ASP A 289 -3.64 17.90 16.24
N ASP A 290 -2.93 18.73 17.02
CA ASP A 290 -3.48 19.96 17.59
C ASP A 290 -2.35 20.99 17.76
N GLY A 291 -2.66 22.25 17.46
CA GLY A 291 -1.68 23.34 17.48
C GLY A 291 -0.48 23.06 16.55
N PRO A 292 0.76 23.29 17.02
CA PRO A 292 1.93 23.07 16.18
C PRO A 292 2.36 21.61 16.09
N LEU A 293 1.93 20.75 17.02
CA LEU A 293 2.41 19.37 17.10
C LEU A 293 1.54 18.42 16.28
N GLN A 294 2.20 17.60 15.49
CA GLN A 294 1.62 16.48 14.75
C GLN A 294 2.41 15.22 15.06
N ALA A 295 1.78 14.18 15.60
CA ALA A 295 2.46 12.95 15.97
C ALA A 295 1.55 11.73 15.80
N GLN A 296 2.13 10.56 15.50
CA GLN A 296 1.41 9.28 15.57
C GLN A 296 2.35 8.13 15.90
N ILE A 297 1.79 7.11 16.53
CA ILE A 297 2.42 5.82 16.76
C ILE A 297 1.43 4.72 16.42
N LEU A 298 1.89 3.73 15.66
CA LEU A 298 1.11 2.59 15.19
C LEU A 298 1.85 1.30 15.52
N TYR A 299 1.10 0.28 15.86
CA TYR A 299 1.57 -1.10 15.93
C TYR A 299 0.59 -1.99 15.18
N GLY A 300 1.10 -2.88 14.35
CA GLY A 300 0.32 -3.84 13.57
C GLY A 300 0.91 -5.24 13.64
N ARG A 301 0.03 -6.25 13.62
CA ARG A 301 0.41 -7.64 13.50
C ARG A 301 -0.50 -8.34 12.53
N ILE A 302 0.11 -8.96 11.51
CA ILE A 302 -0.57 -9.86 10.57
C ILE A 302 -0.13 -11.28 10.90
N ARG A 303 -1.07 -12.21 10.90
CA ARG A 303 -0.83 -13.64 11.09
C ARG A 303 -1.58 -14.45 10.05
N SER A 304 -0.87 -15.30 9.34
CA SER A 304 -1.43 -16.32 8.47
C SER A 304 -0.98 -17.71 8.93
N GLU A 305 -1.82 -18.71 8.79
CA GLU A 305 -1.47 -20.10 9.09
C GLU A 305 -0.71 -20.76 7.93
N SER A 306 -0.97 -20.33 6.70
CA SER A 306 -0.35 -20.85 5.49
C SER A 306 0.98 -20.18 5.17
N ILE A 307 1.90 -20.94 4.53
CA ILE A 307 3.15 -20.40 3.98
C ILE A 307 2.89 -19.39 2.86
N ALA A 308 1.73 -19.42 2.22
CA ALA A 308 1.33 -18.47 1.17
C ALA A 308 0.76 -17.16 1.72
N GLY A 309 0.72 -16.96 3.02
CA GLY A 309 0.26 -15.72 3.65
C GLY A 309 1.31 -15.11 4.58
N PRO A 310 1.35 -13.76 4.69
CA PRO A 310 2.32 -13.05 5.52
C PRO A 310 2.09 -13.30 7.01
N SER A 311 3.18 -13.33 7.78
CA SER A 311 3.15 -13.27 9.24
C SER A 311 4.19 -12.26 9.69
N ILE A 312 3.73 -11.05 9.95
CA ILE A 312 4.57 -9.86 10.12
C ILE A 312 4.09 -9.10 11.36
N SER A 313 5.01 -8.53 12.11
CA SER A 313 4.69 -7.45 13.06
C SER A 313 5.47 -6.21 12.65
N ALA A 314 4.81 -5.07 12.69
CA ALA A 314 5.42 -3.79 12.36
C ALA A 314 4.99 -2.71 13.34
N TRP A 315 5.85 -1.72 13.56
CA TRP A 315 5.49 -0.49 14.22
C TRP A 315 5.99 0.71 13.42
N TYR A 316 5.33 1.83 13.62
CA TYR A 316 5.65 3.09 12.97
C TYR A 316 5.36 4.24 13.92
N ALA A 317 6.30 5.16 14.05
CA ALA A 317 6.16 6.39 14.82
C ALA A 317 6.64 7.58 13.99
N GLN A 318 5.89 8.68 14.00
CA GLN A 318 6.29 9.93 13.37
C GLN A 318 5.95 11.12 14.24
N GLY A 319 6.70 12.20 14.06
CA GLY A 319 6.43 13.49 14.68
C GLY A 319 6.88 14.62 13.78
N GLY A 320 6.11 15.70 13.76
CA GLY A 320 6.42 16.95 13.08
C GLY A 320 5.96 18.16 13.87
N TYR A 321 6.60 19.30 13.61
CA TYR A 321 6.30 20.54 14.31
C TYR A 321 6.09 21.68 13.30
N ARG A 322 4.91 22.31 13.33
CA ARG A 322 4.54 23.39 12.41
C ARG A 322 5.22 24.70 12.80
N LEU A 323 6.05 25.22 11.93
CA LEU A 323 6.77 26.50 12.02
C LEU A 323 6.31 27.42 10.89
N GLY A 324 5.12 27.99 11.05
CA GLY A 324 4.47 28.75 9.98
C GLY A 324 4.12 27.83 8.80
N ALA A 325 4.66 28.12 7.61
CA ALA A 325 4.46 27.32 6.42
C ALA A 325 5.35 26.05 6.35
N TRP A 326 6.29 25.87 7.26
CA TRP A 326 7.24 24.77 7.27
C TRP A 326 6.91 23.78 8.38
N THR A 327 7.00 22.50 8.07
CA THR A 327 6.85 21.43 9.07
C THR A 327 7.98 20.42 8.91
N PRO A 328 9.12 20.62 9.62
CA PRO A 328 10.11 19.56 9.75
C PRO A 328 9.50 18.36 10.46
N PHE A 329 9.91 17.15 10.04
CA PHE A 329 9.43 15.90 10.61
C PHE A 329 10.49 14.81 10.65
N VAL A 330 10.26 13.86 11.54
CA VAL A 330 11.04 12.63 11.65
C VAL A 330 10.08 11.45 11.78
N ALA A 331 10.51 10.28 11.31
CA ALA A 331 9.77 9.04 11.55
C ALA A 331 10.73 7.86 11.75
N LEU A 332 10.23 6.84 12.44
CA LEU A 332 10.91 5.56 12.65
C LEU A 332 9.91 4.44 12.35
N ALA A 333 10.37 3.42 11.69
CA ALA A 333 9.57 2.25 11.37
C ALA A 333 10.41 0.97 11.45
N ASP A 334 9.76 -0.13 11.81
CA ASP A 334 10.36 -1.46 11.84
C ASP A 334 9.32 -2.49 11.42
N SER A 335 9.73 -3.43 10.62
CA SER A 335 8.94 -4.57 10.20
C SER A 335 9.75 -5.85 10.37
N GLN A 336 9.12 -6.87 10.94
CA GLN A 336 9.76 -8.15 11.24
C GLN A 336 8.88 -9.31 10.85
N ASP A 337 9.49 -10.27 10.17
CA ASP A 337 8.86 -11.55 9.92
C ASP A 337 8.73 -12.36 11.20
N ARG A 338 7.63 -13.08 11.31
CA ARG A 338 7.32 -13.96 12.44
C ARG A 338 7.29 -15.44 12.07
N LYS A 339 7.66 -15.76 10.84
CA LYS A 339 7.80 -17.16 10.35
C LYS A 339 9.18 -17.37 9.76
N ALA A 340 9.78 -18.52 10.07
CA ALA A 340 10.97 -19.00 9.37
C ALA A 340 10.59 -19.60 8.00
N ILE A 341 11.50 -19.53 7.05
CA ILE A 341 11.37 -20.25 5.78
C ILE A 341 11.46 -21.75 6.06
N ARG A 342 10.48 -22.50 5.57
CA ARG A 342 10.38 -23.96 5.74
C ARG A 342 10.85 -24.65 4.48
N SER A 343 11.70 -25.67 4.65
CA SER A 343 12.10 -26.59 3.57
C SER A 343 10.99 -27.60 3.29
N THR A 344 10.88 -28.01 2.03
CA THR A 344 10.02 -29.13 1.62
C THR A 344 10.51 -30.48 2.10
N GLY A 345 11.82 -30.60 2.39
CA GLY A 345 12.49 -31.87 2.66
C GLY A 345 12.63 -32.79 1.43
N LEU A 346 12.20 -32.29 0.25
CA LEU A 346 12.44 -33.04 -1.01
C LEU A 346 13.91 -33.01 -1.38
N PRO A 347 14.44 -34.08 -2.02
CA PRO A 347 15.81 -34.12 -2.52
C PRO A 347 16.15 -32.95 -3.44
N ASP A 348 17.39 -32.49 -3.37
CA ASP A 348 17.91 -31.45 -4.26
C ASP A 348 18.41 -32.04 -5.58
N ILE A 349 17.47 -32.44 -6.43
CA ILE A 349 17.70 -33.02 -7.76
C ILE A 349 17.01 -32.16 -8.81
N PRO A 350 17.49 -32.14 -10.06
CA PRO A 350 16.94 -31.27 -11.13
C PRO A 350 15.43 -31.42 -11.34
N GLU A 351 14.87 -32.59 -11.20
CA GLU A 351 13.45 -32.90 -11.39
C GLU A 351 12.54 -32.25 -10.33
N LEU A 352 13.04 -32.06 -9.12
CA LEU A 352 12.31 -31.49 -7.97
C LEU A 352 12.67 -30.02 -7.70
N ALA A 353 13.73 -29.52 -8.34
CA ALA A 353 14.16 -28.12 -8.19
C ALA A 353 13.05 -27.09 -8.48
N PRO A 354 12.15 -27.27 -9.48
CA PRO A 354 11.04 -26.34 -9.68
C PRO A 354 10.06 -26.30 -8.50
N ILE A 355 9.78 -27.43 -7.85
CA ILE A 355 8.88 -27.52 -6.69
C ILE A 355 9.53 -26.86 -5.48
N ASN A 356 10.80 -27.19 -5.18
CA ASN A 356 11.56 -26.57 -4.10
C ASN A 356 11.66 -25.04 -4.30
N GLY A 357 11.98 -24.62 -5.53
CA GLY A 357 12.05 -23.20 -5.91
C GLY A 357 10.74 -22.46 -5.75
N ALA A 358 9.61 -23.07 -6.15
CA ALA A 358 8.29 -22.46 -5.99
C ALA A 358 7.92 -22.25 -4.51
N VAL A 359 8.13 -23.26 -3.66
CA VAL A 359 7.88 -23.17 -2.21
C VAL A 359 8.78 -22.14 -1.55
N TYR A 360 10.07 -22.10 -1.91
CA TYR A 360 10.99 -21.08 -1.43
C TYR A 360 10.58 -19.68 -1.90
N GLY A 361 10.27 -19.52 -3.19
CA GLY A 361 9.87 -18.26 -3.80
C GLY A 361 8.63 -17.64 -3.17
N ILE A 362 7.59 -18.45 -2.91
CA ILE A 362 6.37 -17.98 -2.22
C ILE A 362 6.75 -17.39 -0.85
N GLN A 363 7.51 -18.10 -0.05
CA GLN A 363 7.91 -17.65 1.29
C GLN A 363 8.83 -16.42 1.23
N LYS A 364 9.80 -16.40 0.31
CA LYS A 364 10.76 -15.30 0.13
C LYS A 364 10.07 -14.00 -0.27
N ASN A 365 9.08 -14.07 -1.16
CA ASN A 365 8.32 -12.88 -1.62
C ASN A 365 7.33 -12.31 -0.58
N LEU A 366 7.15 -12.97 0.56
CA LEU A 366 6.35 -12.51 1.69
C LEU A 366 7.18 -11.96 2.85
N ARG A 367 8.51 -11.96 2.72
CA ARG A 367 9.44 -11.45 3.74
C ARG A 367 9.35 -9.92 3.82
N ALA A 368 9.48 -9.40 5.03
CA ALA A 368 9.32 -7.97 5.32
C ALA A 368 10.25 -7.48 6.46
N THR A 369 11.41 -8.10 6.65
CA THR A 369 12.32 -7.69 7.72
C THR A 369 13.21 -6.54 7.27
N GLN A 370 12.89 -5.34 7.75
CA GLN A 370 13.64 -4.12 7.54
C GLN A 370 13.31 -3.08 8.60
N HIS A 371 14.15 -2.07 8.74
CA HIS A 371 13.86 -0.88 9.56
C HIS A 371 14.29 0.40 8.84
N THR A 372 13.54 1.47 9.08
CA THR A 372 13.71 2.75 8.39
C THR A 372 13.68 3.91 9.39
N ALA A 373 14.66 4.79 9.28
CA ALA A 373 14.64 6.12 9.89
C ALA A 373 14.41 7.16 8.81
N THR A 374 13.46 8.06 9.01
CA THR A 374 13.06 9.09 8.04
C THR A 374 13.29 10.46 8.62
N ILE A 375 13.81 11.37 7.80
CA ILE A 375 13.84 12.81 8.07
C ILE A 375 13.28 13.55 6.86
N GLY A 376 12.56 14.62 7.09
CA GLY A 376 12.03 15.41 6.00
C GLY A 376 11.48 16.76 6.44
N VAL A 377 11.03 17.50 5.45
CA VAL A 377 10.37 18.79 5.64
C VAL A 377 9.23 18.91 4.64
N ARG A 378 8.09 19.40 5.13
CA ARG A 378 6.94 19.82 4.34
C ARG A 378 6.89 21.34 4.32
N TRP A 379 6.63 21.91 3.15
CA TRP A 379 6.43 23.33 2.93
C TRP A 379 5.06 23.58 2.31
N ASP A 380 4.14 24.13 3.09
CA ASP A 380 2.80 24.51 2.64
C ASP A 380 2.88 25.80 1.83
N LEU A 381 2.91 25.70 0.49
CA LEU A 381 2.95 26.84 -0.43
C LEU A 381 1.62 27.58 -0.44
N SER A 382 0.53 26.86 -0.26
CA SER A 382 -0.83 27.39 -0.20
C SER A 382 -1.74 26.41 0.57
N PRO A 383 -2.98 26.76 0.91
CA PRO A 383 -3.95 25.81 1.48
C PRO A 383 -4.30 24.61 0.59
N ARG A 384 -3.73 24.54 -0.63
CA ARG A 384 -4.04 23.50 -1.63
C ARG A 384 -2.82 22.86 -2.24
N VAL A 385 -1.61 23.34 -1.94
CA VAL A 385 -0.37 22.85 -2.53
C VAL A 385 0.71 22.82 -1.46
N ASP A 386 1.38 21.70 -1.32
CA ASP A 386 2.61 21.56 -0.54
C ASP A 386 3.74 20.94 -1.34
N LEU A 387 4.97 21.18 -0.88
CA LEU A 387 6.18 20.51 -1.32
C LEU A 387 6.76 19.74 -0.16
N LYS A 388 7.32 18.55 -0.44
CA LYS A 388 8.01 17.74 0.57
C LYS A 388 9.36 17.27 0.05
N LEU A 389 10.36 17.35 0.92
CA LEU A 389 11.64 16.69 0.74
C LEU A 389 11.82 15.68 1.87
N GLN A 390 12.11 14.43 1.51
CA GLN A 390 12.24 13.32 2.45
C GLN A 390 13.45 12.46 2.11
N ALA A 391 14.16 12.02 3.14
CA ALA A 391 15.18 10.99 3.07
C ALA A 391 14.83 9.85 4.01
N ASP A 392 14.79 8.63 3.49
CA ASP A 392 14.55 7.39 4.21
C ASP A 392 15.86 6.60 4.28
N PHE A 393 16.36 6.34 5.46
CA PHE A 393 17.54 5.52 5.73
C PHE A 393 17.06 4.14 6.14
N THR A 394 17.08 3.19 5.21
CA THR A 394 16.53 1.86 5.38
C THR A 394 17.64 0.83 5.48
N SER A 395 17.62 0.00 6.53
CA SER A 395 18.41 -1.21 6.61
C SER A 395 17.54 -2.41 6.26
N VAL A 396 17.84 -3.02 5.11
CA VAL A 396 17.10 -4.16 4.55
C VAL A 396 17.82 -5.45 4.94
N HIS A 397 17.17 -6.30 5.77
CA HIS A 397 17.70 -7.61 6.16
C HIS A 397 17.18 -8.72 5.24
N ASP A 398 15.87 -8.80 5.10
CA ASP A 398 15.19 -9.76 4.22
C ASP A 398 13.78 -9.22 3.95
N SER A 399 13.63 -8.43 2.88
CA SER A 399 12.39 -7.71 2.62
C SER A 399 12.03 -7.70 1.14
N SER A 400 10.78 -8.03 0.85
CA SER A 400 10.17 -7.93 -0.47
C SER A 400 9.65 -6.51 -0.80
N TYR A 401 9.81 -5.54 0.11
CA TYR A 401 9.51 -4.11 -0.17
C TYR A 401 10.57 -3.47 -1.08
N SER A 402 11.69 -4.17 -1.31
CA SER A 402 12.63 -3.87 -2.38
C SER A 402 12.84 -5.12 -3.22
N PHE A 403 13.02 -4.98 -4.54
CA PHE A 403 13.48 -6.10 -5.36
C PHE A 403 14.98 -6.30 -5.15
N ASP A 404 15.38 -7.47 -4.71
CA ASP A 404 16.78 -7.84 -4.59
C ASP A 404 17.25 -8.49 -5.90
N ARG A 405 18.14 -7.79 -6.61
CA ARG A 405 18.72 -8.18 -7.89
C ARG A 405 20.18 -8.65 -7.77
N ARG A 406 20.69 -8.74 -6.56
CA ARG A 406 22.07 -9.18 -6.34
C ARG A 406 22.25 -10.64 -6.77
N PRO A 407 23.41 -11.01 -7.37
CA PRO A 407 23.68 -12.39 -7.78
C PRO A 407 23.66 -13.38 -6.61
N VAL A 408 24.09 -12.92 -5.44
CA VAL A 408 24.02 -13.66 -4.17
C VAL A 408 23.36 -12.71 -3.17
N ALA A 409 22.11 -12.99 -2.83
CA ALA A 409 21.38 -12.26 -1.81
C ALA A 409 21.91 -12.67 -0.43
N SER A 410 22.96 -12.01 0.06
CA SER A 410 23.55 -12.29 1.37
C SER A 410 23.81 -11.00 2.13
N GLY A 411 23.41 -11.00 3.41
CA GLY A 411 23.68 -9.93 4.35
C GLY A 411 22.73 -8.71 4.24
N ASP A 412 22.86 -7.85 5.22
CA ASP A 412 22.12 -6.64 5.36
C ASP A 412 22.61 -5.59 4.35
N VAL A 413 21.68 -4.77 3.84
CA VAL A 413 21.99 -3.68 2.93
C VAL A 413 21.37 -2.40 3.45
N ASN A 414 22.17 -1.36 3.54
CA ASN A 414 21.68 -0.02 3.81
C ASN A 414 21.34 0.67 2.48
N MET A 415 20.21 1.32 2.46
CA MET A 415 19.67 2.02 1.30
C MET A 415 19.15 3.38 1.75
N THR A 416 19.58 4.45 1.09
CA THR A 416 19.03 5.79 1.28
C THR A 416 18.09 6.10 0.12
N VAL A 417 16.81 6.32 0.42
CA VAL A 417 15.81 6.73 -0.58
C VAL A 417 15.52 8.21 -0.39
N THR A 418 15.79 9.02 -1.40
CA THR A 418 15.48 10.46 -1.39
C THR A 418 14.34 10.77 -2.33
N THR A 419 13.35 11.50 -1.85
CA THR A 419 12.17 11.87 -2.64
C THR A 419 11.84 13.34 -2.47
N LEU A 420 11.61 14.00 -3.61
CA LEU A 420 10.98 15.32 -3.70
C LEU A 420 9.58 15.14 -4.24
N SER A 421 8.56 15.71 -3.57
CA SER A 421 7.17 15.69 -4.05
C SER A 421 6.50 17.04 -4.01
N ALA A 422 5.51 17.21 -4.88
CA ALA A 422 4.54 18.29 -4.87
C ALA A 422 3.14 17.67 -4.80
N ASP A 423 2.40 17.99 -3.75
CA ASP A 423 1.03 17.53 -3.56
C ASP A 423 0.04 18.66 -3.77
N PHE A 424 -1.11 18.35 -4.36
CA PHE A 424 -2.15 19.34 -4.61
C PHE A 424 -3.56 18.78 -4.42
N VAL A 425 -4.49 19.66 -4.04
CA VAL A 425 -5.93 19.38 -3.90
C VAL A 425 -6.74 20.55 -4.47
N PHE A 426 -7.94 20.29 -5.00
CA PHE A 426 -8.87 21.33 -5.47
C PHE A 426 -10.34 20.94 -5.32
#